data_6679995ae1aab59da32d8210409e660d
#
_entry.id   6679995ae1aab59da32d8210409e660d
#
_cell.length_a   1.000
_cell.length_b   1.000
_cell.length_c   1.000
_cell.angle_alpha   90.00
_cell.angle_beta   90.00
_cell.angle_gamma   90.00
#
_symmetry.space_group_name_H-M   'P 1'
#
loop_
_entity.id
_entity.type
_entity.pdbx_description
1 polymer ?
#
loop_
_entity_poly.entity_id
_entity_poly.type
_entity_poly.pdbx_seq_one_letter_code
_entity_poly.pdbx_strand_id
1 'polypeptide(L)'
;MKEAQTVNLDIAAATARFVQADAQARIAGAALLPSLSGGGSEAYSRTSGSSASGLSIGGREVVNYTASMSASYQLDFWGQNRDAAQAAEETAVANRFDRDVVALTTLTTVANAYFNVLASQDRIRTAQSNIASAQRILNAIKERFKAGTGTDLDVAQQEALVANQRASVPPLRQTLDQNINALAILVSRPPESVRVIGGTLNQIAIPRVTPGLPSELLTQRPDIRRQEAQLASATANVGSARAQFFPSIQLTGLGGYQSSALSALFQPHAAFFSLVGSATQPIFDGGRILGNFEFTKARQDELLQTYRKTVIQSFADVDNALMSIRQTTIKLRLQGDVLAASRRAFQLSEQQLRAGTADIVTVLNTQLTLFQAEDSLSQAQLARLLAIVSLYQALGGGWEPRMEKPVDAL
;
A
#
# COMPACT_ATOMS: atom_id res chain seq x y z
N MET A 1 9.23 7.20 -12.53
CA MET A 1 9.49 6.33 -11.39
C MET A 1 10.19 7.04 -10.22
N LYS A 2 11.39 7.61 -10.39
CA LYS A 2 12.06 8.35 -9.30
C LYS A 2 11.17 9.46 -8.72
N GLU A 3 10.50 10.22 -9.58
CA GLU A 3 9.58 11.27 -9.14
C GLU A 3 8.42 10.71 -8.31
N ALA A 4 7.78 9.61 -8.73
CA ALA A 4 6.72 8.99 -7.98
C ALA A 4 7.16 8.52 -6.57
N GLN A 5 8.39 8.01 -6.43
CA GLN A 5 8.94 7.62 -5.13
C GLN A 5 9.06 8.79 -4.13
N THR A 6 9.30 10.00 -4.63
CA THR A 6 9.55 11.17 -3.77
C THR A 6 8.31 12.01 -3.50
N VAL A 7 7.34 12.03 -4.44
CA VAL A 7 6.18 12.94 -4.35
C VAL A 7 4.85 12.23 -4.16
N ASN A 8 4.81 10.90 -4.24
CA ASN A 8 3.54 10.17 -4.12
C ASN A 8 2.93 10.29 -2.72
N LEU A 9 1.65 10.66 -2.67
CA LEU A 9 0.94 10.92 -1.42
C LEU A 9 0.63 9.65 -0.62
N ASP A 10 0.48 8.49 -1.26
CA ASP A 10 0.26 7.22 -0.55
C ASP A 10 1.52 6.79 0.18
N ILE A 11 2.70 6.96 -0.44
CA ILE A 11 4.01 6.71 0.20
C ILE A 11 4.22 7.69 1.35
N ALA A 12 3.88 8.97 1.16
CA ALA A 12 3.97 9.98 2.22
C ALA A 12 3.04 9.65 3.40
N ALA A 13 1.80 9.23 3.12
CA ALA A 13 0.85 8.80 4.14
C ALA A 13 1.33 7.55 4.89
N ALA A 14 1.89 6.55 4.18
CA ALA A 14 2.47 5.37 4.81
C ALA A 14 3.70 5.72 5.69
N THR A 15 4.52 6.68 5.25
CA THR A 15 5.63 7.20 6.06
C THR A 15 5.12 7.88 7.33
N ALA A 16 4.04 8.67 7.24
CA ALA A 16 3.43 9.30 8.42
C ALA A 16 2.85 8.26 9.40
N ARG A 17 2.26 7.16 8.91
CA ARG A 17 1.80 6.04 9.77
C ARG A 17 2.97 5.37 10.48
N PHE A 18 4.09 5.18 9.80
CA PHE A 18 5.31 4.66 10.44
C PHE A 18 5.78 5.60 11.58
N VAL A 19 5.84 6.92 11.36
CA VAL A 19 6.22 7.91 12.41
C VAL A 19 5.22 7.88 13.57
N GLN A 20 3.93 7.72 13.30
CA GLN A 20 2.91 7.55 14.36
C GLN A 20 3.15 6.29 15.18
N ALA A 21 3.45 5.16 14.53
CA ALA A 21 3.71 3.90 15.22
C ALA A 21 5.01 3.97 16.05
N ASP A 22 6.04 4.62 15.54
CA ASP A 22 7.30 4.86 16.27
C ASP A 22 7.07 5.75 17.50
N ALA A 23 6.25 6.79 17.38
CA ALA A 23 5.86 7.60 18.53
C ALA A 23 5.04 6.78 19.55
N GLN A 24 4.16 5.90 19.10
CA GLN A 24 3.39 5.00 19.97
C GLN A 24 4.29 4.00 20.70
N ALA A 25 5.34 3.48 20.05
CA ALA A 25 6.35 2.64 20.69
C ALA A 25 7.09 3.41 21.83
N ARG A 26 7.46 4.66 21.61
CA ARG A 26 8.05 5.51 22.66
C ARG A 26 7.08 5.77 23.81
N ILE A 27 5.79 5.98 23.52
CA ILE A 27 4.75 6.13 24.56
C ILE A 27 4.62 4.83 25.38
N ALA A 28 4.62 3.67 24.74
CA ALA A 28 4.56 2.38 25.44
C ALA A 28 5.84 2.16 26.28
N GLY A 29 7.01 2.50 25.74
CA GLY A 29 8.30 2.40 26.45
C GLY A 29 8.39 3.35 27.65
N ALA A 30 7.64 4.43 27.68
CA ALA A 30 7.62 5.35 28.83
C ALA A 30 7.11 4.67 30.13
N ALA A 31 6.28 3.60 30.01
CA ALA A 31 5.85 2.81 31.16
C ALA A 31 6.99 2.05 31.86
N LEU A 32 8.15 1.93 31.24
CA LEU A 32 9.35 1.33 31.83
C LEU A 32 10.12 2.30 32.73
N LEU A 33 9.75 3.57 32.76
CA LEU A 33 10.40 4.62 33.52
C LEU A 33 9.44 5.17 34.60
N PRO A 34 9.98 5.71 35.72
CA PRO A 34 9.13 6.38 36.67
C PRO A 34 8.51 7.66 36.10
N SER A 35 7.23 7.87 36.38
CA SER A 35 6.57 9.14 36.09
C SER A 35 6.77 10.13 37.23
N LEU A 36 7.02 11.40 36.90
CA LEU A 36 7.14 12.50 37.86
C LEU A 36 6.10 13.56 37.50
N SER A 37 5.31 13.98 38.49
CA SER A 37 4.33 15.04 38.32
C SER A 37 4.41 16.05 39.46
N GLY A 38 4.21 17.33 39.16
CA GLY A 38 4.10 18.42 40.15
C GLY A 38 2.69 18.99 40.15
N GLY A 39 2.16 19.26 41.30
CA GLY A 39 0.83 19.83 41.48
C GLY A 39 0.77 20.86 42.61
N GLY A 40 -0.08 21.87 42.43
CA GLY A 40 -0.47 22.81 43.47
C GLY A 40 -1.98 22.80 43.63
N SER A 41 -2.47 22.78 44.85
CA SER A 41 -3.90 22.83 45.12
C SER A 41 -4.23 23.69 46.34
N GLU A 42 -5.39 24.35 46.28
CA GLU A 42 -6.07 24.95 47.42
C GLU A 42 -7.35 24.18 47.66
N ALA A 43 -7.53 23.69 48.86
CA ALA A 43 -8.75 22.95 49.25
C ALA A 43 -9.42 23.67 50.43
N TYR A 44 -10.65 24.12 50.23
CA TYR A 44 -11.53 24.60 51.28
C TYR A 44 -12.48 23.50 51.64
N SER A 45 -12.48 23.06 52.90
CA SER A 45 -13.35 21.97 53.36
C SER A 45 -13.98 22.31 54.70
N ARG A 46 -15.22 21.95 54.87
CA ARG A 46 -15.94 22.00 56.16
C ARG A 46 -16.35 20.58 56.55
N THR A 47 -15.83 20.11 57.67
CA THR A 47 -16.18 18.82 58.20
C THR A 47 -17.54 18.89 58.86
N SER A 48 -18.43 17.90 58.58
CA SER A 48 -19.73 17.83 59.24
C SER A 48 -19.59 17.66 60.74
N GLY A 49 -20.34 18.43 61.54
CA GLY A 49 -20.36 18.34 62.98
C GLY A 49 -21.13 17.14 63.57
N SER A 50 -21.80 16.32 62.69
CA SER A 50 -22.50 15.10 63.12
C SER A 50 -21.54 13.89 62.96
N SER A 51 -20.66 13.68 63.92
CA SER A 51 -19.85 12.47 64.01
C SER A 51 -20.56 11.40 64.83
N ALA A 52 -20.50 10.13 64.41
CA ALA A 52 -21.18 8.98 65.05
C ALA A 52 -20.70 8.70 66.50
N SER A 53 -19.74 9.42 67.01
CA SER A 53 -19.16 9.27 68.36
C SER A 53 -19.76 10.17 69.46
N GLY A 54 -20.89 10.88 69.18
CA GLY A 54 -21.65 11.59 70.24
C GLY A 54 -21.02 12.90 70.78
N LEU A 55 -19.85 13.27 70.36
CA LEU A 55 -19.23 14.58 70.68
C LEU A 55 -19.47 15.55 69.54
N SER A 56 -20.40 16.47 69.71
CA SER A 56 -20.70 17.56 68.79
C SER A 56 -19.58 18.57 68.78
N ILE A 57 -18.53 18.32 68.02
CA ILE A 57 -17.51 19.32 67.70
C ILE A 57 -18.03 20.05 66.46
N GLY A 58 -18.43 21.32 66.62
CA GLY A 58 -18.98 22.14 65.56
C GLY A 58 -18.09 22.06 64.27
N GLY A 59 -18.76 22.03 63.14
CA GLY A 59 -18.08 21.87 61.85
C GLY A 59 -16.88 22.86 61.70
N ARG A 60 -15.71 22.31 61.57
CA ARG A 60 -14.47 23.09 61.38
C ARG A 60 -14.20 23.37 59.90
N GLU A 61 -14.09 24.61 59.54
CA GLU A 61 -13.62 25.03 58.23
C GLU A 61 -12.10 25.02 58.21
N VAL A 62 -11.56 24.34 57.19
CA VAL A 62 -10.10 24.23 57.02
C VAL A 62 -9.78 24.61 55.58
N VAL A 63 -8.87 25.56 55.44
CA VAL A 63 -8.19 25.87 54.20
C VAL A 63 -6.88 25.10 54.20
N ASN A 64 -6.56 24.45 53.08
CA ASN A 64 -5.31 23.70 52.96
C ASN A 64 -4.66 24.03 51.61
N TYR A 65 -3.50 24.63 51.66
CA TYR A 65 -2.63 24.90 50.51
C TYR A 65 -1.61 23.77 50.42
N THR A 66 -1.47 23.16 49.25
CA THR A 66 -0.51 22.06 49.00
C THR A 66 0.28 22.35 47.73
N ALA A 67 1.60 22.22 47.81
CA ALA A 67 2.50 22.19 46.67
C ALA A 67 3.32 20.90 46.78
N SER A 68 3.16 19.97 45.82
CA SER A 68 3.79 18.66 45.96
C SER A 68 4.32 18.13 44.61
N MET A 69 5.31 17.24 44.72
CA MET A 69 5.80 16.42 43.63
C MET A 69 5.52 14.96 43.97
N SER A 70 4.98 14.22 42.98
CA SER A 70 4.75 12.79 43.10
C SER A 70 5.56 12.04 42.05
N ALA A 71 6.22 10.97 42.47
CA ALA A 71 6.87 9.99 41.59
C ALA A 71 6.14 8.67 41.71
N SER A 72 5.85 8.04 40.58
CA SER A 72 5.19 6.73 40.53
C SER A 72 5.91 5.80 39.56
N TYR A 73 6.21 4.59 40.02
CA TYR A 73 6.91 3.58 39.24
C TYR A 73 6.33 2.18 39.49
N GLN A 74 5.93 1.52 38.42
CA GLN A 74 5.52 0.12 38.46
C GLN A 74 6.73 -0.77 38.19
N LEU A 75 7.09 -1.60 39.18
CA LEU A 75 8.18 -2.56 39.01
C LEU A 75 7.74 -3.70 38.11
N ASP A 76 8.44 -3.87 36.99
CA ASP A 76 8.06 -4.82 35.95
C ASP A 76 8.78 -6.18 36.11
N PHE A 77 8.57 -6.85 37.25
CA PHE A 77 9.16 -8.16 37.51
C PHE A 77 8.68 -9.25 36.56
N TRP A 78 7.42 -9.14 36.11
CA TRP A 78 6.77 -10.17 35.28
C TRP A 78 6.81 -9.84 33.79
N GLY A 79 7.33 -8.69 33.43
CA GLY A 79 7.52 -8.27 32.05
C GLY A 79 6.27 -7.67 31.38
N GLN A 80 5.25 -7.29 32.15
CA GLN A 80 4.02 -6.72 31.58
C GLN A 80 4.27 -5.48 30.73
N ASN A 81 5.00 -4.52 31.25
CA ASN A 81 5.31 -3.27 30.55
C ASN A 81 6.38 -3.46 29.49
N ARG A 82 7.40 -4.30 29.75
CA ARG A 82 8.45 -4.61 28.79
C ARG A 82 7.86 -5.31 27.55
N ASP A 83 7.01 -6.32 27.74
CA ASP A 83 6.40 -7.04 26.63
C ASP A 83 5.40 -6.15 25.87
N ALA A 84 4.67 -5.25 26.57
CA ALA A 84 3.81 -4.26 25.93
C ALA A 84 4.63 -3.24 25.08
N ALA A 85 5.77 -2.77 25.59
CA ALA A 85 6.67 -1.91 24.86
C ALA A 85 7.25 -2.63 23.62
N GLN A 86 7.71 -3.87 23.79
CA GLN A 86 8.18 -4.70 22.68
C GLN A 86 7.09 -4.92 21.62
N ALA A 87 5.85 -5.18 22.04
CA ALA A 87 4.73 -5.31 21.09
C ALA A 87 4.49 -4.04 20.26
N ALA A 88 4.65 -2.87 20.88
CA ALA A 88 4.54 -1.59 20.19
C ALA A 88 5.74 -1.33 19.25
N GLU A 89 6.95 -1.71 19.64
CA GLU A 89 8.15 -1.64 18.78
C GLU A 89 7.98 -2.53 17.54
N GLU A 90 7.56 -3.77 17.70
CA GLU A 90 7.29 -4.67 16.57
C GLU A 90 6.16 -4.17 15.68
N THR A 91 5.16 -3.48 16.26
CA THR A 91 4.14 -2.78 15.48
C THR A 91 4.72 -1.64 14.65
N ALA A 92 5.69 -0.89 15.17
CA ALA A 92 6.41 0.13 14.40
C ALA A 92 7.23 -0.48 13.27
N VAL A 93 7.91 -1.61 13.53
CA VAL A 93 8.61 -2.39 12.49
C VAL A 93 7.63 -2.86 11.40
N ALA A 94 6.46 -3.37 11.77
CA ALA A 94 5.42 -3.77 10.81
C ALA A 94 4.97 -2.59 9.93
N ASN A 95 4.77 -1.40 10.49
CA ASN A 95 4.40 -0.20 9.74
C ASN A 95 5.53 0.31 8.83
N ARG A 96 6.79 0.09 9.20
CA ARG A 96 7.94 0.37 8.33
C ARG A 96 7.90 -0.51 7.07
N PHE A 97 7.68 -1.82 7.22
CA PHE A 97 7.53 -2.72 6.08
C PHE A 97 6.24 -2.46 5.30
N ASP A 98 5.15 -2.01 5.95
CA ASP A 98 3.93 -1.58 5.24
C ASP A 98 4.21 -0.40 4.30
N ARG A 99 5.02 0.58 4.73
CA ARG A 99 5.49 1.65 3.84
C ARG A 99 6.23 1.08 2.62
N ASP A 100 7.07 0.08 2.80
CA ASP A 100 7.84 -0.52 1.71
C ASP A 100 6.93 -1.32 0.75
N VAL A 101 5.89 -2.00 1.27
CA VAL A 101 4.82 -2.61 0.47
C VAL A 101 4.09 -1.56 -0.37
N VAL A 102 3.69 -0.44 0.24
CA VAL A 102 3.02 0.67 -0.45
C VAL A 102 3.93 1.25 -1.53
N ALA A 103 5.22 1.46 -1.24
CA ALA A 103 6.19 1.98 -2.21
C ALA A 103 6.35 1.03 -3.41
N LEU A 104 6.49 -0.28 -3.18
CA LEU A 104 6.57 -1.29 -4.22
C LEU A 104 5.31 -1.32 -5.09
N THR A 105 4.14 -1.34 -4.46
CA THR A 105 2.86 -1.34 -5.17
C THR A 105 2.66 -0.06 -5.98
N THR A 106 3.01 1.08 -5.44
CA THR A 106 2.95 2.37 -6.16
C THR A 106 3.84 2.35 -7.38
N LEU A 107 5.10 1.89 -7.27
CA LEU A 107 6.03 1.82 -8.39
C LEU A 107 5.55 0.89 -9.51
N THR A 108 5.02 -0.27 -9.16
CA THR A 108 4.47 -1.21 -10.14
C THR A 108 3.21 -0.65 -10.81
N THR A 109 2.37 0.06 -10.06
CA THR A 109 1.19 0.75 -10.61
C THR A 109 1.60 1.88 -11.56
N VAL A 110 2.63 2.66 -11.23
CA VAL A 110 3.20 3.69 -12.13
C VAL A 110 3.72 3.06 -13.43
N ALA A 111 4.45 1.93 -13.33
CA ALA A 111 4.95 1.23 -14.50
C ALA A 111 3.81 0.73 -15.39
N ASN A 112 2.78 0.12 -14.80
CA ASN A 112 1.61 -0.37 -15.50
C ASN A 112 0.85 0.78 -16.18
N ALA A 113 0.60 1.88 -15.47
CA ALA A 113 -0.06 3.07 -16.04
C ALA A 113 0.75 3.65 -17.21
N TYR A 114 2.06 3.76 -17.06
CA TYR A 114 2.93 4.23 -18.12
C TYR A 114 2.91 3.34 -19.38
N PHE A 115 2.97 2.01 -19.20
CA PHE A 115 2.89 1.08 -20.33
C PHE A 115 1.51 1.10 -21.00
N ASN A 116 0.44 1.28 -20.24
CA ASN A 116 -0.90 1.48 -20.79
C ASN A 116 -1.02 2.77 -21.61
N VAL A 117 -0.37 3.87 -21.18
CA VAL A 117 -0.29 5.11 -21.95
C VAL A 117 0.42 4.87 -23.29
N LEU A 118 1.60 4.22 -23.28
CA LEU A 118 2.34 3.92 -24.50
C LEU A 118 1.56 2.99 -25.43
N ALA A 119 0.91 1.95 -24.88
CA ALA A 119 0.06 1.05 -25.66
C ALA A 119 -1.10 1.78 -26.33
N SER A 120 -1.76 2.69 -25.60
CA SER A 120 -2.86 3.49 -26.14
C SER A 120 -2.38 4.40 -27.28
N GLN A 121 -1.21 5.03 -27.14
CA GLN A 121 -0.59 5.84 -28.17
C GLN A 121 -0.24 5.01 -29.43
N ASP A 122 0.34 3.81 -29.24
CA ASP A 122 0.67 2.89 -30.34
C ASP A 122 -0.61 2.48 -31.08
N ARG A 123 -1.65 2.08 -30.37
CA ARG A 123 -2.94 1.67 -30.94
C ARG A 123 -3.64 2.80 -31.69
N ILE A 124 -3.57 4.04 -31.17
CA ILE A 124 -4.11 5.21 -31.88
C ILE A 124 -3.34 5.45 -33.18
N ARG A 125 -2.00 5.35 -33.18
CA ARG A 125 -1.18 5.51 -34.40
C ARG A 125 -1.54 4.42 -35.44
N THR A 126 -1.67 3.17 -35.01
CA THR A 126 -2.10 2.05 -35.86
C THR A 126 -3.49 2.30 -36.43
N ALA A 127 -4.47 2.67 -35.60
CA ALA A 127 -5.82 2.98 -36.07
C ALA A 127 -5.85 4.12 -37.10
N GLN A 128 -5.07 5.17 -36.88
CA GLN A 128 -4.95 6.29 -37.86
C GLN A 128 -4.33 5.83 -39.20
N SER A 129 -3.29 4.97 -39.13
CA SER A 129 -2.71 4.36 -40.33
C SER A 129 -3.73 3.48 -41.07
N ASN A 130 -4.54 2.73 -40.34
CA ASN A 130 -5.59 1.88 -40.86
C ASN A 130 -6.70 2.69 -41.52
N ILE A 131 -7.11 3.81 -40.93
CA ILE A 131 -8.07 4.76 -41.50
C ILE A 131 -7.52 5.33 -42.83
N ALA A 132 -6.25 5.73 -42.86
CA ALA A 132 -5.63 6.25 -44.07
C ALA A 132 -5.55 5.17 -45.18
N SER A 133 -5.26 3.92 -44.81
CA SER A 133 -5.27 2.79 -45.75
C SER A 133 -6.66 2.51 -46.29
N ALA A 134 -7.68 2.43 -45.41
CA ALA A 134 -9.06 2.22 -45.79
C ALA A 134 -9.61 3.35 -46.71
N GLN A 135 -9.23 4.61 -46.42
CA GLN A 135 -9.64 5.76 -47.22
C GLN A 135 -9.02 5.73 -48.65
N ARG A 136 -7.75 5.29 -48.74
CA ARG A 136 -7.12 5.12 -50.07
C ARG A 136 -7.84 4.12 -50.93
N ILE A 137 -8.26 2.97 -50.35
CA ILE A 137 -9.02 1.95 -51.07
C ILE A 137 -10.40 2.49 -51.44
N LEU A 138 -11.10 3.18 -50.52
CA LEU A 138 -12.38 3.83 -50.82
C LEU A 138 -12.30 4.74 -52.04
N ASN A 139 -11.25 5.57 -52.11
CA ASN A 139 -11.06 6.48 -53.25
C ASN A 139 -10.87 5.69 -54.57
N ALA A 140 -10.07 4.62 -54.55
CA ALA A 140 -9.88 3.75 -55.70
C ALA A 140 -11.20 3.06 -56.15
N ILE A 141 -12.03 2.60 -55.22
CA ILE A 141 -13.34 1.98 -55.50
C ILE A 141 -14.29 3.05 -56.07
N LYS A 142 -14.32 4.27 -55.58
CA LYS A 142 -15.13 5.39 -56.11
C LYS A 142 -14.75 5.70 -57.59
N GLU A 143 -13.47 5.70 -57.93
CA GLU A 143 -13.04 5.91 -59.31
C GLU A 143 -13.47 4.74 -60.22
N ARG A 144 -13.39 3.49 -59.75
CA ARG A 144 -13.93 2.30 -60.49
C ARG A 144 -15.42 2.40 -60.70
N PHE A 145 -16.21 2.81 -59.70
CA PHE A 145 -17.64 3.04 -59.79
C PHE A 145 -17.97 4.11 -60.86
N LYS A 146 -17.28 5.25 -60.83
CA LYS A 146 -17.41 6.33 -61.86
C LYS A 146 -17.09 5.81 -63.26
N ALA A 147 -16.11 4.93 -63.39
CA ALA A 147 -15.74 4.30 -64.66
C ALA A 147 -16.70 3.15 -65.12
N GLY A 148 -17.76 2.86 -64.34
CA GLY A 148 -18.72 1.79 -64.63
C GLY A 148 -18.18 0.37 -64.40
N THR A 149 -17.04 0.21 -63.72
CA THR A 149 -16.40 -1.10 -63.45
C THR A 149 -16.54 -1.53 -62.00
N GLY A 150 -17.32 -0.83 -61.17
CA GLY A 150 -17.66 -1.15 -59.78
C GLY A 150 -19.15 -0.95 -59.52
N THR A 151 -19.62 -1.39 -58.34
CA THR A 151 -21.01 -1.25 -57.90
C THR A 151 -21.14 -0.24 -56.77
N ASP A 152 -22.34 0.34 -56.57
CA ASP A 152 -22.63 1.19 -55.43
C ASP A 152 -22.52 0.44 -54.10
N LEU A 153 -22.81 -0.88 -54.10
CA LEU A 153 -22.60 -1.78 -52.96
C LEU A 153 -21.13 -1.79 -52.52
N ASP A 154 -20.19 -1.85 -53.47
CA ASP A 154 -18.75 -1.85 -53.17
C ASP A 154 -18.32 -0.55 -52.46
N VAL A 155 -18.85 0.57 -52.91
CA VAL A 155 -18.63 1.87 -52.30
C VAL A 155 -19.17 1.89 -50.88
N ALA A 156 -20.44 1.50 -50.71
CA ALA A 156 -21.12 1.50 -49.40
C ALA A 156 -20.42 0.57 -48.39
N GLN A 157 -19.95 -0.62 -48.79
CA GLN A 157 -19.22 -1.54 -47.93
C GLN A 157 -17.88 -0.94 -47.43
N GLN A 158 -17.13 -0.33 -48.35
CA GLN A 158 -15.87 0.30 -47.96
C GLN A 158 -16.08 1.59 -47.12
N GLU A 159 -17.14 2.36 -47.40
CA GLU A 159 -17.51 3.51 -46.55
C GLU A 159 -17.86 3.06 -45.12
N ALA A 160 -18.58 1.95 -44.97
CA ALA A 160 -18.88 1.34 -43.68
C ALA A 160 -17.59 0.94 -42.94
N LEU A 161 -16.60 0.34 -43.63
CA LEU A 161 -15.32 -0.02 -43.03
C LEU A 161 -14.56 1.24 -42.56
N VAL A 162 -14.49 2.28 -43.37
CA VAL A 162 -13.85 3.57 -42.99
C VAL A 162 -14.55 4.18 -41.78
N ALA A 163 -15.89 4.19 -41.76
CA ALA A 163 -16.66 4.70 -40.65
C ALA A 163 -16.40 3.90 -39.34
N ASN A 164 -16.37 2.58 -39.42
CA ASN A 164 -16.04 1.72 -38.29
C ASN A 164 -14.62 1.96 -37.76
N GLN A 165 -13.63 2.11 -38.66
CA GLN A 165 -12.27 2.44 -38.23
C GLN A 165 -12.17 3.81 -37.57
N ARG A 166 -12.89 4.83 -38.08
CA ARG A 166 -12.96 6.13 -37.42
C ARG A 166 -13.63 6.07 -36.05
N ALA A 167 -14.69 5.26 -35.91
CA ALA A 167 -15.42 5.07 -34.66
C ALA A 167 -14.58 4.34 -33.58
N SER A 168 -13.51 3.59 -33.98
CA SER A 168 -12.61 2.94 -33.03
C SER A 168 -11.64 3.91 -32.31
N VAL A 169 -11.41 5.13 -32.84
CA VAL A 169 -10.43 6.08 -32.28
C VAL A 169 -10.89 6.77 -31.01
N PRO A 170 -12.16 7.25 -30.87
CA PRO A 170 -12.61 7.93 -29.66
C PRO A 170 -12.44 7.08 -28.38
N PRO A 171 -12.82 5.79 -28.32
CA PRO A 171 -12.58 4.95 -27.13
C PRO A 171 -11.09 4.80 -26.80
N LEU A 172 -10.21 4.71 -27.80
CA LEU A 172 -8.77 4.63 -27.58
C LEU A 172 -8.22 5.94 -26.99
N ARG A 173 -8.71 7.10 -27.44
CA ARG A 173 -8.36 8.40 -26.84
C ARG A 173 -8.85 8.51 -25.41
N GLN A 174 -10.11 8.12 -25.16
CA GLN A 174 -10.64 8.09 -23.79
C GLN A 174 -9.77 7.22 -22.87
N THR A 175 -9.37 6.03 -23.33
CA THR A 175 -8.47 5.14 -22.57
C THR A 175 -7.11 5.79 -22.34
N LEU A 176 -6.55 6.48 -23.34
CA LEU A 176 -5.29 7.22 -23.20
C LEU A 176 -5.41 8.30 -22.11
N ASP A 177 -6.44 9.13 -22.18
CA ASP A 177 -6.64 10.22 -21.23
C ASP A 177 -6.86 9.69 -19.80
N GLN A 178 -7.64 8.59 -19.65
CA GLN A 178 -7.82 7.92 -18.35
C GLN A 178 -6.50 7.41 -17.77
N ASN A 179 -5.63 6.81 -18.58
CA ASN A 179 -4.33 6.33 -18.14
C ASN A 179 -3.36 7.49 -17.80
N ILE A 180 -3.43 8.61 -18.53
CA ILE A 180 -2.68 9.84 -18.18
C ILE A 180 -3.16 10.40 -16.85
N ASN A 181 -4.48 10.45 -16.62
CA ASN A 181 -5.05 10.91 -15.35
C ASN A 181 -4.63 9.99 -14.19
N ALA A 182 -4.65 8.67 -14.39
CA ALA A 182 -4.15 7.72 -13.39
C ALA A 182 -2.66 7.95 -13.07
N LEU A 183 -1.85 8.17 -14.10
CA LEU A 183 -0.43 8.48 -13.93
C LEU A 183 -0.22 9.82 -13.19
N ALA A 184 -1.04 10.82 -13.46
CA ALA A 184 -0.99 12.14 -12.81
C ALA A 184 -1.24 12.01 -11.29
N ILE A 185 -2.25 11.23 -10.89
CA ILE A 185 -2.52 10.93 -9.47
C ILE A 185 -1.30 10.28 -8.82
N LEU A 186 -0.70 9.30 -9.49
CA LEU A 186 0.45 8.56 -8.95
C LEU A 186 1.72 9.42 -8.78
N VAL A 187 1.88 10.48 -9.59
CA VAL A 187 2.96 11.46 -9.44
C VAL A 187 2.51 12.73 -8.70
N SER A 188 1.32 12.71 -8.10
CA SER A 188 0.75 13.79 -7.29
C SER A 188 0.72 15.14 -8.00
N ARG A 189 0.33 15.12 -9.28
CA ARG A 189 0.19 16.31 -10.12
C ARG A 189 -1.22 16.44 -10.68
N PRO A 190 -1.69 17.66 -10.94
CA PRO A 190 -2.94 17.85 -11.69
C PRO A 190 -2.84 17.20 -13.07
N PRO A 191 -3.90 16.53 -13.58
CA PRO A 191 -3.88 15.84 -14.87
C PRO A 191 -3.40 16.70 -16.05
N GLU A 192 -3.76 17.98 -16.05
CA GLU A 192 -3.42 18.96 -17.09
C GLU A 192 -1.90 19.22 -17.21
N SER A 193 -1.16 18.99 -16.11
CA SER A 193 0.29 19.20 -16.05
C SER A 193 1.11 18.02 -16.54
N VAL A 194 0.50 16.83 -16.68
CA VAL A 194 1.18 15.59 -17.05
C VAL A 194 0.99 15.33 -18.53
N ARG A 195 2.09 15.34 -19.27
CA ARG A 195 2.10 14.98 -20.68
C ARG A 195 3.14 13.89 -20.94
N VAL A 196 2.70 12.78 -21.47
CA VAL A 196 3.59 11.72 -21.96
C VAL A 196 3.77 11.94 -23.45
N ILE A 197 4.91 12.52 -23.83
CA ILE A 197 5.19 12.87 -25.22
C ILE A 197 6.06 11.78 -25.84
N GLY A 198 5.52 11.12 -26.88
CA GLY A 198 6.25 10.11 -27.67
C GLY A 198 6.47 8.81 -26.92
N GLY A 199 7.25 7.94 -27.55
CA GLY A 199 7.51 6.59 -27.06
C GLY A 199 6.66 5.52 -27.76
N THR A 200 7.14 4.31 -27.67
CA THR A 200 6.45 3.10 -28.16
C THR A 200 6.86 1.93 -27.31
N LEU A 201 5.98 0.94 -27.17
CA LEU A 201 6.28 -0.27 -26.42
C LEU A 201 7.52 -1.02 -26.94
N ASN A 202 7.84 -0.88 -28.23
CA ASN A 202 8.98 -1.52 -28.86
C ASN A 202 10.35 -0.97 -28.40
N GLN A 203 10.38 0.22 -27.81
CA GLN A 203 11.63 0.86 -27.34
C GLN A 203 11.95 0.52 -25.88
N ILE A 204 11.06 -0.19 -25.20
CA ILE A 204 11.25 -0.55 -23.79
C ILE A 204 12.28 -1.67 -23.69
N ALA A 205 13.43 -1.36 -23.09
CA ALA A 205 14.42 -2.36 -22.73
C ALA A 205 13.90 -3.24 -21.58
N ILE A 206 13.85 -4.54 -21.80
CA ILE A 206 13.41 -5.50 -20.78
C ILE A 206 14.65 -5.96 -20.02
N PRO A 207 14.77 -5.68 -18.70
CA PRO A 207 15.86 -6.19 -17.90
C PRO A 207 15.77 -7.71 -17.81
N ARG A 208 16.91 -8.37 -17.80
CA ARG A 208 16.96 -9.82 -17.53
C ARG A 208 16.76 -10.03 -16.04
N VAL A 209 15.68 -10.70 -15.69
CA VAL A 209 15.43 -11.13 -14.31
C VAL A 209 16.14 -12.47 -14.12
N THR A 210 17.11 -12.53 -13.22
CA THR A 210 17.72 -13.79 -12.77
C THR A 210 16.84 -14.36 -11.68
N PRO A 211 16.34 -15.61 -11.81
CA PRO A 211 15.60 -16.28 -10.74
C PRO A 211 16.52 -16.41 -9.52
N GLY A 212 16.09 -15.91 -8.36
CA GLY A 212 16.71 -16.17 -7.06
C GLY A 212 16.25 -17.51 -6.49
N LEU A 213 16.83 -17.90 -5.35
CA LEU A 213 16.38 -19.08 -4.60
C LEU A 213 15.01 -18.80 -3.95
N PRO A 214 14.10 -19.77 -3.86
CA PRO A 214 12.80 -19.59 -3.19
C PRO A 214 12.93 -19.09 -1.73
N SER A 215 14.00 -19.44 -1.03
CA SER A 215 14.27 -18.98 0.34
C SER A 215 14.61 -17.48 0.42
N GLU A 216 15.13 -16.87 -0.64
CA GLU A 216 15.42 -15.44 -0.68
C GLU A 216 14.14 -14.59 -0.67
N LEU A 217 13.02 -15.13 -1.19
CA LEU A 217 11.73 -14.43 -1.16
C LEU A 217 11.29 -14.10 0.27
N LEU A 218 11.58 -14.99 1.24
CA LEU A 218 11.20 -14.80 2.63
C LEU A 218 11.87 -13.57 3.26
N THR A 219 13.06 -13.22 2.79
CA THR A 219 13.83 -12.08 3.29
C THR A 219 13.66 -10.82 2.45
N GLN A 220 13.37 -10.98 1.16
CA GLN A 220 13.31 -9.87 0.20
C GLN A 220 11.91 -9.23 0.10
N ARG A 221 10.84 -9.99 0.38
CA ARG A 221 9.47 -9.45 0.27
C ARG A 221 9.06 -8.67 1.52
N PRO A 222 8.72 -7.38 1.38
CA PRO A 222 8.34 -6.55 2.51
C PRO A 222 6.98 -6.95 3.12
N ASP A 223 6.06 -7.55 2.37
CA ASP A 223 4.78 -8.04 2.87
C ASP A 223 4.94 -9.24 3.82
N ILE A 224 5.89 -10.13 3.56
CA ILE A 224 6.23 -11.25 4.46
C ILE A 224 6.87 -10.70 5.75
N ARG A 225 7.82 -9.78 5.63
CA ARG A 225 8.47 -9.13 6.79
C ARG A 225 7.47 -8.35 7.65
N ARG A 226 6.49 -7.71 7.03
CA ARG A 226 5.38 -7.06 7.75
C ARG A 226 4.59 -8.07 8.58
N GLN A 227 4.21 -9.21 8.01
CA GLN A 227 3.46 -10.24 8.73
C GLN A 227 4.28 -10.89 9.85
N GLU A 228 5.58 -11.07 9.65
CA GLU A 228 6.52 -11.55 10.67
C GLU A 228 6.55 -10.59 11.88
N ALA A 229 6.70 -9.29 11.64
CA ALA A 229 6.69 -8.29 12.69
C ALA A 229 5.31 -8.20 13.41
N GLN A 230 4.20 -8.35 12.69
CA GLN A 230 2.86 -8.41 13.31
C GLN A 230 2.71 -9.64 14.21
N LEU A 231 3.24 -10.78 13.81
CA LEU A 231 3.25 -12.00 14.63
C LEU A 231 4.16 -11.83 15.87
N ALA A 232 5.31 -11.18 15.72
CA ALA A 232 6.21 -10.86 16.84
C ALA A 232 5.52 -9.94 17.85
N SER A 233 4.83 -8.89 17.38
CA SER A 233 4.02 -8.01 18.22
C SER A 233 2.93 -8.77 18.99
N ALA A 234 2.19 -9.66 18.33
CA ALA A 234 1.16 -10.46 18.99
C ALA A 234 1.75 -11.42 20.03
N THR A 235 2.94 -11.96 19.75
CA THR A 235 3.66 -12.84 20.70
C THR A 235 4.05 -12.08 21.95
N ALA A 236 4.55 -10.87 21.83
CA ALA A 236 4.85 -10.00 22.96
C ALA A 236 3.56 -9.63 23.75
N ASN A 237 2.46 -9.35 23.06
CA ASN A 237 1.17 -9.08 23.71
C ASN A 237 0.66 -10.27 24.54
N VAL A 238 0.91 -11.53 24.11
CA VAL A 238 0.60 -12.71 24.93
C VAL A 238 1.43 -12.72 26.21
N GLY A 239 2.71 -12.35 26.14
CA GLY A 239 3.59 -12.18 27.31
C GLY A 239 3.04 -11.15 28.30
N SER A 240 2.69 -9.97 27.82
CA SER A 240 2.09 -8.90 28.61
C SER A 240 0.77 -9.32 29.25
N ALA A 241 -0.13 -10.02 28.51
CA ALA A 241 -1.37 -10.53 29.05
C ALA A 241 -1.15 -11.62 30.10
N ARG A 242 -0.15 -12.51 29.93
CA ARG A 242 0.24 -13.51 30.90
C ARG A 242 0.75 -12.87 32.19
N ALA A 243 1.49 -11.78 32.08
CA ALA A 243 2.02 -11.07 33.25
C ALA A 243 0.91 -10.53 34.18
N GLN A 244 -0.31 -10.27 33.68
CA GLN A 244 -1.46 -9.81 34.46
C GLN A 244 -1.99 -10.85 35.46
N PHE A 245 -1.61 -12.13 35.37
CA PHE A 245 -1.94 -13.14 36.37
C PHE A 245 -1.13 -13.00 37.65
N PHE A 246 -0.08 -12.21 37.68
CA PHE A 246 0.82 -12.02 38.81
C PHE A 246 0.57 -10.68 39.52
N PRO A 247 1.03 -10.53 40.79
CA PRO A 247 0.87 -9.28 41.55
C PRO A 247 1.55 -8.10 40.85
N SER A 248 0.86 -6.97 40.73
CA SER A 248 1.48 -5.71 40.34
C SER A 248 2.14 -5.06 41.55
N ILE A 249 3.38 -4.60 41.42
CA ILE A 249 4.14 -3.92 42.47
C ILE A 249 4.39 -2.48 42.04
N GLN A 250 3.87 -1.55 42.85
CA GLN A 250 3.99 -0.12 42.59
C GLN A 250 4.72 0.60 43.71
N LEU A 251 5.67 1.44 43.34
CA LEU A 251 6.32 2.36 44.24
C LEU A 251 5.77 3.77 43.98
N THR A 252 5.39 4.47 45.05
CA THR A 252 4.94 5.85 44.98
C THR A 252 5.70 6.68 46.01
N GLY A 253 6.31 7.75 45.55
CA GLY A 253 6.93 8.78 46.37
C GLY A 253 6.14 10.08 46.27
N LEU A 254 5.82 10.70 47.37
CA LEU A 254 5.19 12.02 47.43
C LEU A 254 5.98 12.91 48.40
N GLY A 255 6.32 14.11 47.97
CA GLY A 255 6.99 15.08 48.81
C GLY A 255 6.57 16.49 48.42
N GLY A 256 6.58 17.40 49.42
CA GLY A 256 6.14 18.76 49.17
C GLY A 256 5.97 19.57 50.42
N TYR A 257 5.10 20.57 50.31
CA TYR A 257 4.75 21.51 51.38
C TYR A 257 3.23 21.56 51.51
N GLN A 258 2.76 21.62 52.76
CA GLN A 258 1.33 21.72 53.07
C GLN A 258 1.10 22.65 54.25
N SER A 259 0.20 23.62 54.10
CA SER A 259 -0.07 24.63 55.16
C SER A 259 -1.50 25.12 55.10
N SER A 260 -2.04 25.55 56.25
CA SER A 260 -3.34 26.22 56.33
C SER A 260 -3.29 27.69 55.95
N ALA A 261 -2.12 28.27 55.78
CA ALA A 261 -1.92 29.66 55.33
C ALA A 261 -0.93 29.68 54.17
N LEU A 262 -1.27 30.39 53.09
CA LEU A 262 -0.42 30.50 51.90
C LEU A 262 0.95 31.13 52.21
N SER A 263 1.01 32.09 53.14
CA SER A 263 2.24 32.73 53.59
C SER A 263 3.21 31.81 54.32
N ALA A 264 2.70 30.67 54.87
CA ALA A 264 3.51 29.69 55.57
C ALA A 264 3.81 28.43 54.73
N LEU A 265 3.36 28.36 53.50
CA LEU A 265 3.44 27.16 52.66
C LEU A 265 4.90 26.68 52.48
N PHE A 266 5.82 27.56 52.21
CA PHE A 266 7.23 27.19 51.97
C PHE A 266 8.14 27.31 53.21
N GLN A 267 7.55 27.26 54.40
CA GLN A 267 8.31 27.21 55.64
C GLN A 267 8.83 25.78 55.90
N PRO A 268 9.99 25.61 56.58
CA PRO A 268 10.55 24.26 56.83
C PRO A 268 9.60 23.29 57.54
N HIS A 269 8.76 23.81 58.43
CA HIS A 269 7.78 23.01 59.19
C HIS A 269 6.55 22.57 58.37
N ALA A 270 6.36 23.11 57.15
CA ALA A 270 5.29 22.74 56.24
C ALA A 270 5.69 21.58 55.30
N ALA A 271 6.96 21.18 55.32
CA ALA A 271 7.46 20.09 54.47
C ALA A 271 6.96 18.73 54.93
N PHE A 272 6.60 17.89 53.98
CA PHE A 272 6.21 16.50 54.20
C PHE A 272 6.78 15.58 53.10
N PHE A 273 6.91 14.31 53.41
CA PHE A 273 7.18 13.27 52.43
C PHE A 273 6.50 11.95 52.80
N SER A 274 6.26 11.14 51.79
CA SER A 274 5.72 9.77 51.95
C SER A 274 6.33 8.88 50.87
N LEU A 275 6.74 7.67 51.26
CA LEU A 275 7.20 6.62 50.36
C LEU A 275 6.32 5.39 50.63
N VAL A 276 5.68 4.90 49.58
CA VAL A 276 4.75 3.77 49.65
C VAL A 276 5.12 2.70 48.63
N GLY A 277 5.33 1.47 49.08
CA GLY A 277 5.39 0.30 48.20
C GLY A 277 4.08 -0.50 48.38
N SER A 278 3.39 -0.77 47.30
CA SER A 278 2.16 -1.55 47.28
C SER A 278 2.26 -2.74 46.34
N ALA A 279 1.72 -3.87 46.76
CA ALA A 279 1.53 -5.07 45.95
C ALA A 279 0.06 -5.37 45.83
N THR A 280 -0.47 -5.48 44.63
CA THR A 280 -1.90 -5.77 44.38
C THR A 280 -2.03 -7.00 43.51
N GLN A 281 -2.74 -8.03 44.03
CA GLN A 281 -3.08 -9.24 43.33
C GLN A 281 -4.60 -9.34 43.16
N PRO A 282 -5.12 -9.34 41.94
CA PRO A 282 -6.54 -9.66 41.72
C PRO A 282 -6.83 -11.11 42.12
N ILE A 283 -7.76 -11.31 43.09
CA ILE A 283 -8.20 -12.66 43.52
C ILE A 283 -9.41 -13.11 42.71
N PHE A 284 -10.32 -12.18 42.42
CA PHE A 284 -11.49 -12.42 41.58
C PHE A 284 -11.79 -11.19 40.74
N ASP A 285 -11.86 -11.38 39.41
CA ASP A 285 -12.08 -10.30 38.42
C ASP A 285 -13.18 -10.65 37.41
N GLY A 286 -14.02 -11.67 37.72
CA GLY A 286 -15.07 -12.12 36.80
C GLY A 286 -14.56 -12.78 35.53
N GLY A 287 -13.29 -13.24 35.50
CA GLY A 287 -12.67 -13.90 34.34
C GLY A 287 -12.04 -12.94 33.31
N ARG A 288 -11.91 -11.64 33.62
CA ARG A 288 -11.36 -10.60 32.71
C ARG A 288 -9.91 -10.91 32.30
N ILE A 289 -9.03 -11.26 33.24
CA ILE A 289 -7.62 -11.55 32.95
C ILE A 289 -7.52 -12.82 32.09
N LEU A 290 -8.26 -13.87 32.40
CA LEU A 290 -8.28 -15.10 31.62
C LEU A 290 -8.79 -14.85 30.21
N GLY A 291 -9.92 -14.14 30.06
CA GLY A 291 -10.47 -13.78 28.77
C GLY A 291 -9.52 -12.92 27.92
N ASN A 292 -8.78 -11.98 28.56
CA ASN A 292 -7.76 -11.20 27.85
C ASN A 292 -6.58 -12.06 27.37
N PHE A 293 -6.13 -13.01 28.18
CA PHE A 293 -5.07 -13.94 27.78
C PHE A 293 -5.52 -14.86 26.63
N GLU A 294 -6.72 -15.42 26.71
CA GLU A 294 -7.30 -16.25 25.65
C GLU A 294 -7.48 -15.45 24.34
N PHE A 295 -7.95 -14.21 24.43
CA PHE A 295 -8.08 -13.30 23.29
C PHE A 295 -6.73 -13.03 22.63
N THR A 296 -5.69 -12.68 23.40
CA THR A 296 -4.36 -12.39 22.84
C THR A 296 -3.72 -13.64 22.23
N LYS A 297 -3.91 -14.81 22.83
CA LYS A 297 -3.45 -16.08 22.30
C LYS A 297 -4.16 -16.45 20.99
N ALA A 298 -5.48 -16.32 20.92
CA ALA A 298 -6.24 -16.56 19.70
C ALA A 298 -5.81 -15.58 18.59
N ARG A 299 -5.48 -14.32 18.94
CA ARG A 299 -4.93 -13.33 17.99
C ARG A 299 -3.56 -13.72 17.47
N GLN A 300 -2.69 -14.26 18.30
CA GLN A 300 -1.39 -14.80 17.88
C GLN A 300 -1.59 -15.96 16.89
N ASP A 301 -2.48 -16.90 17.19
CA ASP A 301 -2.78 -18.04 16.32
C ASP A 301 -3.34 -17.57 14.96
N GLU A 302 -4.24 -16.59 14.94
CA GLU A 302 -4.76 -15.98 13.72
C GLU A 302 -3.62 -15.41 12.85
N LEU A 303 -2.71 -14.63 13.45
CA LEU A 303 -1.59 -14.01 12.74
C LEU A 303 -0.57 -15.04 12.26
N LEU A 304 -0.38 -16.14 12.99
CA LEU A 304 0.42 -17.27 12.55
C LEU A 304 -0.15 -17.90 11.26
N GLN A 305 -1.47 -18.11 11.19
CA GLN A 305 -2.09 -18.65 9.98
C GLN A 305 -2.02 -17.64 8.84
N THR A 306 -2.17 -16.35 9.13
CA THR A 306 -2.04 -15.27 8.15
C THR A 306 -0.61 -15.19 7.60
N TYR A 307 0.41 -15.31 8.44
CA TYR A 307 1.81 -15.39 8.01
C TYR A 307 2.04 -16.59 7.07
N ARG A 308 1.59 -17.79 7.47
CA ARG A 308 1.70 -19.00 6.63
C ARG A 308 1.02 -18.81 5.27
N LYS A 309 -0.19 -18.23 5.27
CA LYS A 309 -0.92 -17.91 4.03
C LYS A 309 -0.13 -16.95 3.15
N THR A 310 0.44 -15.89 3.71
CA THR A 310 1.24 -14.91 2.96
C THR A 310 2.47 -15.55 2.33
N VAL A 311 3.15 -16.45 3.03
CA VAL A 311 4.29 -17.21 2.50
C VAL A 311 3.85 -18.09 1.32
N ILE A 312 2.77 -18.85 1.46
CA ILE A 312 2.26 -19.71 0.36
C ILE A 312 1.84 -18.84 -0.83
N GLN A 313 1.15 -17.73 -0.57
CA GLN A 313 0.73 -16.78 -1.61
C GLN A 313 1.93 -16.20 -2.37
N SER A 314 3.02 -15.92 -1.67
CA SER A 314 4.24 -15.38 -2.31
C SER A 314 4.85 -16.34 -3.33
N PHE A 315 4.85 -17.64 -3.05
CA PHE A 315 5.30 -18.65 -4.02
C PHE A 315 4.35 -18.75 -5.21
N ALA A 316 3.04 -18.73 -4.95
CA ALA A 316 2.03 -18.74 -6.01
C ALA A 316 2.12 -17.50 -6.91
N ASP A 317 2.39 -16.31 -6.34
CA ASP A 317 2.56 -15.08 -7.10
C ASP A 317 3.74 -15.17 -8.08
N VAL A 318 4.88 -15.72 -7.63
CA VAL A 318 6.07 -15.91 -8.48
C VAL A 318 5.79 -16.91 -9.58
N ASP A 319 5.18 -18.06 -9.26
CA ASP A 319 4.87 -19.08 -10.25
C ASP A 319 3.88 -18.56 -11.30
N ASN A 320 2.82 -17.88 -10.86
CA ASN A 320 1.85 -17.24 -11.76
C ASN A 320 2.50 -16.19 -12.67
N ALA A 321 3.41 -15.37 -12.14
CA ALA A 321 4.13 -14.37 -12.91
C ALA A 321 5.06 -15.01 -13.96
N LEU A 322 5.78 -16.08 -13.60
CA LEU A 322 6.65 -16.83 -14.53
C LEU A 322 5.83 -17.50 -15.63
N MET A 323 4.70 -18.13 -15.27
CA MET A 323 3.77 -18.70 -16.24
C MET A 323 3.20 -17.63 -17.18
N SER A 324 2.81 -16.48 -16.64
CA SER A 324 2.30 -15.35 -17.41
C SER A 324 3.34 -14.83 -18.41
N ILE A 325 4.60 -14.67 -18.01
CA ILE A 325 5.70 -14.26 -18.91
C ILE A 325 5.89 -15.28 -20.04
N ARG A 326 5.89 -16.57 -19.68
CA ARG A 326 6.05 -17.65 -20.69
C ARG A 326 4.92 -17.60 -21.72
N GLN A 327 3.65 -17.54 -21.26
CA GLN A 327 2.50 -17.58 -22.15
C GLN A 327 2.36 -16.30 -22.99
N THR A 328 2.60 -15.13 -22.39
CA THR A 328 2.57 -13.86 -23.13
C THR A 328 3.70 -13.74 -24.14
N THR A 329 4.87 -14.32 -23.87
CA THR A 329 5.98 -14.39 -24.84
C THR A 329 5.64 -15.30 -26.03
N ILE A 330 5.02 -16.46 -25.79
CA ILE A 330 4.55 -17.36 -26.86
C ILE A 330 3.45 -16.66 -27.67
N LYS A 331 2.47 -16.04 -27.00
CA LYS A 331 1.38 -15.28 -27.63
C LYS A 331 1.91 -14.16 -28.52
N LEU A 332 2.90 -13.40 -28.02
CA LEU A 332 3.51 -12.30 -28.80
C LEU A 332 4.15 -12.80 -30.10
N ARG A 333 4.90 -13.92 -30.04
CA ARG A 333 5.49 -14.53 -31.23
C ARG A 333 4.42 -14.97 -32.24
N LEU A 334 3.40 -15.71 -31.76
CA LEU A 334 2.33 -16.20 -32.63
C LEU A 334 1.52 -15.04 -33.25
N GLN A 335 1.29 -13.95 -32.50
CA GLN A 335 0.66 -12.75 -33.06
C GLN A 335 1.53 -12.06 -34.10
N GLY A 336 2.83 -12.15 -33.97
CA GLY A 336 3.77 -11.71 -35.02
C GLY A 336 3.59 -12.50 -36.33
N ASP A 337 3.45 -13.83 -36.21
CA ASP A 337 3.20 -14.73 -37.37
C ASP A 337 1.83 -14.43 -38.02
N VAL A 338 0.79 -14.21 -37.18
CA VAL A 338 -0.56 -13.82 -37.67
C VAL A 338 -0.49 -12.50 -38.41
N LEU A 339 0.21 -11.48 -37.87
CA LEU A 339 0.35 -10.20 -38.53
C LEU A 339 1.06 -10.33 -39.88
N ALA A 340 2.15 -11.10 -39.94
CA ALA A 340 2.90 -11.31 -41.19
C ALA A 340 2.02 -11.99 -42.27
N ALA A 341 1.29 -13.01 -41.89
CA ALA A 341 0.36 -13.71 -42.80
C ALA A 341 -0.78 -12.80 -43.24
N SER A 342 -1.41 -12.08 -42.34
CA SER A 342 -2.53 -11.15 -42.64
C SER A 342 -2.08 -10.02 -43.57
N ARG A 343 -0.88 -9.47 -43.35
CA ARG A 343 -0.28 -8.41 -44.17
C ARG A 343 -0.05 -8.93 -45.59
N ARG A 344 0.52 -10.12 -45.72
CA ARG A 344 0.72 -10.75 -47.02
C ARG A 344 -0.62 -11.04 -47.76
N ALA A 345 -1.63 -11.56 -47.04
CA ALA A 345 -2.95 -11.82 -47.61
C ALA A 345 -3.61 -10.54 -48.13
N PHE A 346 -3.54 -9.46 -47.34
CA PHE A 346 -4.06 -8.15 -47.74
C PHE A 346 -3.34 -7.60 -48.95
N GLN A 347 -1.98 -7.63 -48.99
CA GLN A 347 -1.20 -7.18 -50.17
C GLN A 347 -1.57 -7.96 -51.43
N LEU A 348 -1.69 -9.26 -51.35
CA LEU A 348 -2.07 -10.08 -52.48
C LEU A 348 -3.52 -9.80 -52.96
N SER A 349 -4.47 -9.66 -52.07
CA SER A 349 -5.86 -9.31 -52.38
C SER A 349 -5.96 -7.94 -53.04
N GLU A 350 -5.19 -6.95 -52.59
CA GLU A 350 -5.12 -5.63 -53.21
C GLU A 350 -4.53 -5.69 -54.64
N GLN A 351 -3.48 -6.50 -54.85
CA GLN A 351 -2.92 -6.74 -56.19
C GLN A 351 -3.93 -7.43 -57.14
N GLN A 352 -4.61 -8.45 -56.67
CA GLN A 352 -5.63 -9.17 -57.43
C GLN A 352 -6.86 -8.30 -57.73
N LEU A 353 -7.28 -7.41 -56.80
CA LEU A 353 -8.33 -6.43 -57.08
C LEU A 353 -7.95 -5.50 -58.21
N ARG A 354 -6.69 -5.02 -58.21
CA ARG A 354 -6.15 -4.15 -59.31
C ARG A 354 -6.09 -4.88 -60.64
N ALA A 355 -5.76 -6.17 -60.60
CA ALA A 355 -5.74 -7.01 -61.82
C ALA A 355 -7.14 -7.47 -62.26
N GLY A 356 -8.20 -7.18 -61.48
CA GLY A 356 -9.58 -7.61 -61.78
C GLY A 356 -9.84 -9.07 -61.54
N THR A 357 -8.98 -9.79 -60.78
CA THR A 357 -9.08 -11.23 -60.54
C THR A 357 -9.62 -11.56 -59.13
N ALA A 358 -9.79 -10.55 -58.26
CA ALA A 358 -10.50 -10.69 -56.94
C ALA A 358 -11.64 -9.69 -56.86
N ASP A 359 -12.62 -10.02 -56.04
CA ASP A 359 -13.72 -9.15 -55.66
C ASP A 359 -13.33 -8.22 -54.49
N ILE A 360 -14.13 -7.20 -54.28
CA ILE A 360 -13.89 -6.22 -53.19
C ILE A 360 -14.11 -6.84 -51.83
N VAL A 361 -15.02 -7.82 -51.67
CA VAL A 361 -15.32 -8.50 -50.41
C VAL A 361 -14.09 -9.22 -49.87
N THR A 362 -13.30 -9.83 -50.78
CA THR A 362 -12.02 -10.45 -50.43
C THR A 362 -11.04 -9.42 -49.86
N VAL A 363 -10.92 -8.22 -50.46
CA VAL A 363 -10.06 -7.15 -49.96
C VAL A 363 -10.56 -6.61 -48.61
N LEU A 364 -11.85 -6.40 -48.44
CA LEU A 364 -12.47 -5.96 -47.20
C LEU A 364 -12.17 -6.93 -46.05
N ASN A 365 -12.35 -8.25 -46.30
CA ASN A 365 -12.10 -9.25 -45.26
C ASN A 365 -10.62 -9.36 -44.89
N THR A 366 -9.71 -9.34 -45.86
CA THR A 366 -8.26 -9.35 -45.58
C THR A 366 -7.79 -8.08 -44.89
N GLN A 367 -8.37 -6.92 -45.24
CA GLN A 367 -8.09 -5.65 -44.60
C GLN A 367 -8.55 -5.62 -43.13
N LEU A 368 -9.77 -6.12 -42.86
CA LEU A 368 -10.28 -6.22 -41.49
C LEU A 368 -9.41 -7.14 -40.64
N THR A 369 -9.04 -8.32 -41.22
CA THR A 369 -8.15 -9.29 -40.55
C THR A 369 -6.79 -8.67 -40.23
N LEU A 370 -6.20 -7.89 -41.15
CA LEU A 370 -4.95 -7.17 -40.91
C LEU A 370 -5.08 -6.16 -39.75
N PHE A 371 -6.15 -5.36 -39.73
CA PHE A 371 -6.37 -4.36 -38.66
C PHE A 371 -6.54 -5.00 -37.29
N GLN A 372 -7.24 -6.13 -37.24
CA GLN A 372 -7.38 -6.91 -36.00
C GLN A 372 -6.03 -7.52 -35.55
N ALA A 373 -5.23 -8.01 -36.48
CA ALA A 373 -3.91 -8.57 -36.19
C ALA A 373 -2.94 -7.50 -35.63
N GLU A 374 -2.94 -6.29 -36.20
CA GLU A 374 -2.12 -5.17 -35.73
C GLU A 374 -2.51 -4.72 -34.30
N ASP A 375 -3.80 -4.60 -34.00
CA ASP A 375 -4.28 -4.28 -32.66
C ASP A 375 -3.95 -5.39 -31.66
N SER A 376 -4.14 -6.65 -32.04
CA SER A 376 -3.84 -7.83 -31.21
C SER A 376 -2.35 -7.96 -30.89
N LEU A 377 -1.47 -7.59 -31.81
CA LEU A 377 -0.02 -7.56 -31.57
C LEU A 377 0.33 -6.50 -30.52
N SER A 378 -0.22 -5.29 -30.63
CA SER A 378 0.00 -4.21 -29.66
C SER A 378 -0.48 -4.62 -28.26
N GLN A 379 -1.62 -5.29 -28.15
CA GLN A 379 -2.13 -5.83 -26.90
C GLN A 379 -1.24 -6.94 -26.34
N ALA A 380 -0.70 -7.83 -27.19
CA ALA A 380 0.22 -8.89 -26.76
C ALA A 380 1.55 -8.32 -26.24
N GLN A 381 2.05 -7.26 -26.84
CA GLN A 381 3.25 -6.53 -26.37
C GLN A 381 3.02 -5.93 -24.98
N LEU A 382 1.90 -5.24 -24.79
CA LEU A 382 1.51 -4.70 -23.48
C LEU A 382 1.41 -5.81 -22.44
N ALA A 383 0.67 -6.88 -22.74
CA ALA A 383 0.47 -7.99 -21.81
C ALA A 383 1.79 -8.61 -21.32
N ARG A 384 2.78 -8.74 -22.23
CA ARG A 384 4.12 -9.22 -21.86
C ARG A 384 4.83 -8.27 -20.91
N LEU A 385 4.77 -6.97 -21.14
CA LEU A 385 5.40 -5.97 -20.26
C LEU A 385 4.75 -5.96 -18.87
N LEU A 386 3.42 -6.02 -18.81
CA LEU A 386 2.69 -6.12 -17.54
C LEU A 386 3.04 -7.41 -16.76
N ALA A 387 3.21 -8.54 -17.45
CA ALA A 387 3.64 -9.79 -16.84
C ALA A 387 5.06 -9.67 -16.22
N ILE A 388 5.96 -8.94 -16.87
CA ILE A 388 7.31 -8.67 -16.34
C ILE A 388 7.25 -7.79 -15.09
N VAL A 389 6.40 -6.75 -15.07
CA VAL A 389 6.19 -5.91 -13.89
C VAL A 389 5.62 -6.76 -12.73
N SER A 390 4.68 -7.67 -13.02
CA SER A 390 4.11 -8.57 -12.01
C SER A 390 5.18 -9.49 -11.41
N LEU A 391 6.12 -10.00 -12.22
CA LEU A 391 7.25 -10.78 -11.69
C LEU A 391 8.15 -9.92 -10.79
N TYR A 392 8.44 -8.69 -11.20
CA TYR A 392 9.25 -7.77 -10.40
C TYR A 392 8.59 -7.49 -9.04
N GLN A 393 7.27 -7.31 -9.02
CA GLN A 393 6.50 -7.17 -7.79
C GLN A 393 6.52 -8.44 -6.93
N ALA A 394 6.34 -9.61 -7.55
CA ALA A 394 6.31 -10.90 -6.86
C ALA A 394 7.67 -11.25 -6.23
N LEU A 395 8.78 -10.78 -6.82
CA LEU A 395 10.13 -10.93 -6.27
C LEU A 395 10.49 -9.90 -5.18
N GLY A 396 9.56 -8.99 -4.81
CA GLY A 396 9.83 -7.94 -3.84
C GLY A 396 10.49 -6.69 -4.42
N GLY A 397 10.54 -6.53 -5.76
CA GLY A 397 10.96 -5.30 -6.44
C GLY A 397 12.45 -4.97 -6.38
N GLY A 398 13.32 -5.94 -6.08
CA GLY A 398 14.75 -5.68 -5.90
C GLY A 398 15.03 -4.84 -4.65
N TRP A 399 14.16 -4.91 -3.66
CA TRP A 399 14.34 -4.29 -2.37
C TRP A 399 15.56 -4.93 -1.67
N GLU A 400 16.60 -4.13 -1.46
CA GLU A 400 17.70 -4.50 -0.58
C GLU A 400 17.31 -4.11 0.84
N PRO A 401 17.36 -5.04 1.82
CA PRO A 401 17.19 -4.67 3.22
C PRO A 401 18.28 -3.66 3.55
N ARG A 402 17.92 -2.38 3.70
CA ARG A 402 18.82 -1.41 4.32
C ARG A 402 19.07 -1.90 5.75
N MET A 403 20.23 -2.50 5.97
CA MET A 403 20.75 -2.67 7.32
C MET A 403 20.99 -1.24 7.86
N GLU A 404 20.00 -0.66 8.52
CA GLU A 404 20.25 0.54 9.32
C GLU A 404 21.19 0.14 10.44
N LYS A 405 22.29 0.87 10.54
CA LYS A 405 23.11 0.87 11.75
C LYS A 405 22.17 1.15 12.94
N PRO A 406 22.32 0.45 14.07
CA PRO A 406 21.60 0.81 15.27
C PRO A 406 21.79 2.29 15.49
N VAL A 407 20.70 3.01 15.71
CA VAL A 407 20.74 4.40 16.15
C VAL A 407 21.51 4.35 17.47
N ASP A 408 22.73 4.93 17.47
CA ASP A 408 23.54 5.03 18.66
C ASP A 408 22.67 5.66 19.74
N ALA A 409 22.48 4.91 20.83
CA ALA A 409 21.79 5.35 22.01
C ALA A 409 22.49 6.62 22.53
N LEU A 410 21.79 7.75 22.52
CA LEU A 410 22.09 8.94 23.30
C LEU A 410 21.21 8.96 24.55
#